data_6cc612f581d5de0e5c556fb209da935c
#
_entry.id   6cc612f581d5de0e5c556fb209da935c
#
_cell.length_a   1.000
_cell.length_b   1.000
_cell.length_c   1.000
_cell.angle_alpha   90.00
_cell.angle_beta   90.00
_cell.angle_gamma   90.00
#
_symmetry.space_group_name_H-M   'P 1'
#
loop_
_entity.id
_entity.type
_entity.pdbx_description
1 polymer ?
#
loop_
_entity_poly.entity_id
_entity_poly.type
_entity_poly.pdbx_seq_one_letter_code
_entity_poly.pdbx_strand_id
1 'polypeptide(L)'
;ETTAYMMTDMMKTVLTYGTGRNAYLAWLPQAGKTGTSNYTDEEIENHIKTSQFVAPDELFAGYTRKYSMAVWTGYSNRLTPLVGNGLTVAAKVYRSMMTYLSEGRNPEDWNIPEGLYRNGEFVFKNGARSTWSSPAPQQPPSTESSSSSSDSSTSQSSSTTPSTNNSTTTNPNNNTQQSNTTPDQQNQNPQPAQP
;
A
#
# COMPACT_ATOMS: atom_id res chain seq x y z
N GLU A 1 29.64 -3.11 -10.35
CA GLU A 1 28.67 -4.05 -10.97
C GLU A 1 27.81 -4.75 -9.90
N THR A 2 28.42 -5.37 -8.87
CA THR A 2 27.74 -6.11 -7.81
C THR A 2 26.70 -5.27 -7.06
N THR A 3 27.05 -4.04 -6.66
CA THR A 3 26.12 -3.11 -5.99
C THR A 3 24.92 -2.76 -6.87
N ALA A 4 25.17 -2.48 -8.15
CA ALA A 4 24.12 -2.14 -9.11
C ALA A 4 23.16 -3.32 -9.30
N TYR A 5 23.66 -4.56 -9.36
CA TYR A 5 22.85 -5.75 -9.43
C TYR A 5 21.98 -5.94 -8.17
N MET A 6 22.57 -5.79 -6.99
CA MET A 6 21.82 -5.92 -5.72
C MET A 6 20.71 -4.86 -5.62
N MET A 7 20.99 -3.62 -6.04
CA MET A 7 19.96 -2.57 -6.09
C MET A 7 18.86 -2.90 -7.09
N THR A 8 19.21 -3.39 -8.28
CA THR A 8 18.23 -3.83 -9.28
C THR A 8 17.37 -4.96 -8.73
N ASP A 9 17.98 -5.93 -8.08
CA ASP A 9 17.26 -7.06 -7.47
C ASP A 9 16.27 -6.61 -6.40
N MET A 10 16.68 -5.69 -5.52
CA MET A 10 15.77 -5.07 -4.57
C MET A 10 14.63 -4.29 -5.25
N MET A 11 14.92 -3.56 -6.33
CA MET A 11 13.89 -2.81 -7.06
C MET A 11 12.93 -3.71 -7.86
N LYS A 12 13.28 -4.96 -8.16
CA LYS A 12 12.33 -5.95 -8.69
C LYS A 12 11.24 -6.26 -7.67
N THR A 13 11.56 -6.32 -6.39
CA THR A 13 10.60 -6.62 -5.33
C THR A 13 9.55 -5.52 -5.16
N VAL A 14 9.85 -4.27 -5.53
CA VAL A 14 8.89 -3.16 -5.54
C VAL A 14 7.70 -3.46 -6.46
N LEU A 15 7.95 -4.15 -7.58
CA LEU A 15 6.91 -4.51 -8.54
C LEU A 15 6.14 -5.77 -8.14
N THR A 16 6.78 -6.72 -7.48
CA THR A 16 6.14 -8.00 -7.12
C THR A 16 5.37 -7.92 -5.81
N TYR A 17 5.96 -7.33 -4.77
CA TYR A 17 5.42 -7.27 -3.41
C TYR A 17 5.16 -5.84 -2.91
N GLY A 18 5.78 -4.84 -3.54
CA GLY A 18 5.78 -3.45 -3.09
C GLY A 18 4.72 -2.57 -3.74
N THR A 19 4.97 -1.26 -3.65
CA THR A 19 4.08 -0.19 -4.12
C THR A 19 3.94 -0.11 -5.64
N GLY A 20 4.86 -0.73 -6.40
CA GLY A 20 4.89 -0.70 -7.87
C GLY A 20 4.07 -1.78 -8.57
N ARG A 21 3.21 -2.52 -7.88
CA ARG A 21 2.47 -3.68 -8.45
C ARG A 21 1.64 -3.33 -9.69
N ASN A 22 1.16 -2.10 -9.80
CA ASN A 22 0.42 -1.64 -10.98
C ASN A 22 1.27 -1.57 -12.25
N ALA A 23 2.61 -1.54 -12.12
CA ALA A 23 3.56 -1.58 -13.23
C ALA A 23 4.00 -3.01 -13.60
N TYR A 24 3.67 -4.01 -12.79
CA TYR A 24 4.20 -5.36 -12.92
C TYR A 24 3.74 -6.08 -14.19
N LEU A 25 4.71 -6.69 -14.88
CA LEU A 25 4.52 -7.59 -16.03
C LEU A 25 5.25 -8.90 -15.71
N ALA A 26 4.50 -9.99 -15.49
CA ALA A 26 5.07 -11.26 -15.03
C ALA A 26 6.07 -11.89 -16.02
N TRP A 27 5.93 -11.60 -17.30
CA TRP A 27 6.76 -12.14 -18.37
C TRP A 27 8.00 -11.28 -18.67
N LEU A 28 8.08 -10.05 -18.12
CA LEU A 28 9.14 -9.09 -18.41
C LEU A 28 9.99 -8.85 -17.16
N PRO A 29 11.27 -9.26 -17.14
CA PRO A 29 12.21 -8.89 -16.09
C PRO A 29 12.38 -7.36 -16.06
N GLN A 30 12.00 -6.74 -14.95
CA GLN A 30 11.98 -5.30 -14.80
C GLN A 30 12.19 -4.90 -13.34
N ALA A 31 12.73 -3.72 -13.15
CA ALA A 31 12.95 -3.10 -11.86
C ALA A 31 12.39 -1.67 -11.87
N GLY A 32 11.99 -1.15 -10.74
CA GLY A 32 11.44 0.20 -10.70
C GLY A 32 11.05 0.65 -9.31
N LYS A 33 10.63 1.92 -9.23
CA LYS A 33 10.22 2.57 -7.99
C LYS A 33 9.12 3.59 -8.26
N THR A 34 8.15 3.62 -7.37
CA THR A 34 7.16 4.69 -7.29
C THR A 34 7.76 5.92 -6.62
N GLY A 35 7.26 7.09 -6.96
CA GLY A 35 7.51 8.34 -6.28
C GLY A 35 6.19 9.06 -6.07
N THR A 36 5.92 9.48 -4.84
CA THR A 36 4.71 10.20 -4.47
C THR A 36 5.14 11.46 -3.71
N SER A 37 4.74 12.63 -4.16
CA SER A 37 4.93 13.85 -3.39
C SER A 37 3.79 14.02 -2.38
N ASN A 38 4.05 14.78 -1.32
CA ASN A 38 3.08 15.03 -0.28
C ASN A 38 2.64 16.50 -0.26
N TYR A 39 1.43 16.73 0.16
CA TYR A 39 0.99 18.06 0.59
C TYR A 39 1.58 18.39 1.95
N THR A 40 1.73 19.67 2.24
CA THR A 40 2.02 20.15 3.59
C THR A 40 0.73 20.11 4.43
N ASP A 41 0.88 20.14 5.76
CA ASP A 41 -0.26 20.17 6.67
C ASP A 41 -1.13 21.41 6.39
N GLU A 42 -0.52 22.57 6.11
CA GLU A 42 -1.20 23.80 5.75
C GLU A 42 -2.01 23.68 4.45
N GLU A 43 -1.46 23.02 3.42
CA GLU A 43 -2.18 22.77 2.16
C GLU A 43 -3.40 21.86 2.39
N ILE A 44 -3.26 20.85 3.25
CA ILE A 44 -4.35 19.94 3.59
C ILE A 44 -5.46 20.68 4.34
N GLU A 45 -5.12 21.44 5.37
CA GLU A 45 -6.10 22.14 6.21
C GLU A 45 -6.85 23.24 5.45
N ASN A 46 -6.14 24.02 4.63
CA ASN A 46 -6.72 25.21 4.00
C ASN A 46 -7.36 24.93 2.65
N HIS A 47 -6.85 23.94 1.87
CA HIS A 47 -7.21 23.76 0.47
C HIS A 47 -7.83 22.40 0.16
N ILE A 48 -7.22 21.32 0.61
CA ILE A 48 -7.60 19.96 0.19
C ILE A 48 -8.80 19.43 0.98
N LYS A 49 -8.82 19.63 2.30
CA LYS A 49 -9.94 19.33 3.21
C LYS A 49 -10.52 17.92 3.04
N THR A 50 -9.66 16.91 2.93
CA THR A 50 -10.07 15.53 2.78
C THR A 50 -9.39 14.63 3.81
N SER A 51 -10.09 13.58 4.23
CA SER A 51 -9.54 12.51 5.07
C SER A 51 -8.98 11.34 4.26
N GLN A 52 -9.14 11.36 2.94
CA GLN A 52 -8.59 10.33 2.07
C GLN A 52 -7.12 10.60 1.76
N PHE A 53 -6.37 9.53 1.48
CA PHE A 53 -5.02 9.68 0.97
C PHE A 53 -5.04 10.32 -0.42
N VAL A 54 -4.32 11.41 -0.57
CA VAL A 54 -4.20 12.19 -1.81
C VAL A 54 -2.76 12.65 -2.00
N ALA A 55 -2.38 12.90 -3.23
CA ALA A 55 -1.06 13.42 -3.56
C ALA A 55 -1.15 14.48 -4.66
N PRO A 56 -0.26 15.48 -4.68
CA PRO A 56 -0.18 16.40 -5.80
C PRO A 56 0.37 15.74 -7.06
N ASP A 57 1.32 14.82 -6.91
CA ASP A 57 2.04 14.18 -8.00
C ASP A 57 2.29 12.71 -7.70
N GLU A 58 2.26 11.91 -8.76
CA GLU A 58 2.64 10.51 -8.73
C GLU A 58 3.64 10.24 -9.85
N LEU A 59 4.71 9.53 -9.53
CA LEU A 59 5.79 9.18 -10.43
C LEU A 59 5.99 7.67 -10.44
N PHE A 60 6.44 7.17 -11.56
CA PHE A 60 6.99 5.84 -11.66
C PHE A 60 8.24 5.87 -12.54
N ALA A 61 9.36 5.41 -12.02
CA ALA A 61 10.59 5.19 -12.79
C ALA A 61 10.92 3.70 -12.78
N GLY A 62 11.10 3.12 -13.96
CA GLY A 62 11.42 1.72 -14.09
C GLY A 62 12.26 1.42 -15.33
N TYR A 63 12.84 0.24 -15.36
CA TYR A 63 13.73 -0.17 -16.44
C TYR A 63 13.78 -1.68 -16.62
N THR A 64 14.19 -2.07 -17.79
CA THR A 64 14.58 -3.42 -18.21
C THR A 64 16.07 -3.38 -18.61
N ARG A 65 16.62 -4.46 -19.12
CA ARG A 65 17.98 -4.43 -19.70
C ARG A 65 18.08 -3.55 -20.96
N LYS A 66 16.96 -3.23 -21.62
CA LYS A 66 16.95 -2.52 -22.91
C LYS A 66 16.34 -1.12 -22.84
N TYR A 67 15.41 -0.90 -21.93
CA TYR A 67 14.65 0.33 -21.88
C TYR A 67 14.61 0.86 -20.45
N SER A 68 14.64 2.18 -20.32
CA SER A 68 14.31 2.89 -19.10
C SER A 68 13.25 3.95 -19.38
N MET A 69 12.36 4.15 -18.43
CA MET A 69 11.26 5.10 -18.57
C MET A 69 10.93 5.70 -17.20
N ALA A 70 10.68 6.99 -17.19
CA ALA A 70 10.08 7.70 -16.08
C ALA A 70 8.76 8.33 -16.54
N VAL A 71 7.73 8.17 -15.74
CA VAL A 71 6.40 8.73 -15.98
C VAL A 71 6.03 9.58 -14.79
N TRP A 72 5.58 10.79 -15.06
CA TRP A 72 4.99 11.70 -14.09
C TRP A 72 3.53 11.92 -14.41
N THR A 73 2.70 11.96 -13.38
CA THR A 73 1.29 12.33 -13.47
C THR A 73 0.94 13.32 -12.39
N GLY A 74 0.17 14.35 -12.76
CA GLY A 74 -0.23 15.41 -11.87
C GLY A 74 -1.08 16.45 -12.60
N TYR A 75 -1.49 17.46 -11.91
CA TYR A 75 -2.19 18.59 -12.48
C TYR A 75 -1.27 19.82 -12.51
N SER A 76 -1.49 20.73 -13.47
CA SER A 76 -0.76 22.01 -13.53
C SER A 76 -0.99 22.86 -12.29
N ASN A 77 -2.15 22.76 -11.66
CA ASN A 77 -2.40 23.31 -10.35
C ASN A 77 -2.14 22.25 -9.28
N ARG A 78 -1.06 22.44 -8.51
CA ARG A 78 -0.66 21.53 -7.44
C ARG A 78 -1.74 21.25 -6.41
N LEU A 79 -2.64 22.22 -6.17
CA LEU A 79 -3.74 22.07 -5.21
C LEU A 79 -4.92 21.23 -5.74
N THR A 80 -4.84 20.75 -6.99
CA THR A 80 -5.77 19.75 -7.51
C THR A 80 -5.21 18.36 -7.22
N PRO A 81 -5.80 17.61 -6.27
CA PRO A 81 -5.21 16.35 -5.82
C PRO A 81 -5.47 15.21 -6.79
N LEU A 82 -4.49 14.33 -6.91
CA LEU A 82 -4.69 12.98 -7.39
C LEU A 82 -5.40 12.17 -6.32
N VAL A 83 -6.46 11.47 -6.68
CA VAL A 83 -7.30 10.66 -5.78
C VAL A 83 -7.51 9.25 -6.35
N GLY A 84 -7.63 8.27 -5.48
CA GLY A 84 -8.02 6.90 -5.84
C GLY A 84 -7.20 6.34 -7.01
N ASN A 85 -7.86 6.05 -8.13
CA ASN A 85 -7.18 5.51 -9.32
C ASN A 85 -6.15 6.47 -9.95
N GLY A 86 -6.26 7.76 -9.73
CA GLY A 86 -5.27 8.75 -10.17
C GLY A 86 -3.87 8.47 -9.64
N LEU A 87 -3.78 7.94 -8.41
CA LEU A 87 -2.53 7.55 -7.74
C LEU A 87 -1.82 6.34 -8.37
N THR A 88 -2.38 5.71 -9.37
CA THR A 88 -1.80 4.54 -10.04
C THR A 88 -1.55 4.75 -11.53
N VAL A 89 -1.86 5.93 -12.05
CA VAL A 89 -1.80 6.22 -13.49
C VAL A 89 -0.36 6.14 -14.01
N ALA A 90 0.61 6.72 -13.31
CA ALA A 90 2.02 6.69 -13.72
C ALA A 90 2.53 5.25 -13.92
N ALA A 91 2.24 4.36 -12.96
CA ALA A 91 2.60 2.95 -13.03
C ALA A 91 1.88 2.20 -14.16
N LYS A 92 0.60 2.49 -14.40
CA LYS A 92 -0.18 1.88 -15.47
C LYS A 92 0.28 2.33 -16.86
N VAL A 93 0.64 3.61 -17.03
CA VAL A 93 1.22 4.13 -18.28
C VAL A 93 2.55 3.46 -18.56
N TYR A 94 3.44 3.38 -17.56
CA TYR A 94 4.68 2.62 -17.67
C TYR A 94 4.43 1.19 -18.12
N ARG A 95 3.51 0.47 -17.48
CA ARG A 95 3.15 -0.91 -17.81
C ARG A 95 2.72 -1.04 -19.28
N SER A 96 1.82 -0.18 -19.75
CA SER A 96 1.33 -0.21 -21.12
C SER A 96 2.44 0.04 -22.14
N MET A 97 3.28 1.02 -21.88
CA MET A 97 4.41 1.34 -22.76
C MET A 97 5.46 0.23 -22.79
N MET A 98 5.80 -0.34 -21.63
CA MET A 98 6.75 -1.46 -21.58
C MET A 98 6.20 -2.72 -22.24
N THR A 99 4.90 -2.96 -22.15
CA THR A 99 4.25 -4.03 -22.91
C THR A 99 4.46 -3.80 -24.42
N TYR A 100 4.12 -2.62 -24.93
CA TYR A 100 4.27 -2.29 -26.34
C TYR A 100 5.72 -2.40 -26.83
N LEU A 101 6.68 -1.84 -26.08
CA LEU A 101 8.10 -1.84 -26.43
C LEU A 101 8.73 -3.23 -26.40
N SER A 102 8.19 -4.15 -25.59
CA SER A 102 8.77 -5.48 -25.37
C SER A 102 7.99 -6.60 -26.04
N GLU A 103 6.84 -6.31 -26.64
CA GLU A 103 6.01 -7.26 -27.36
C GLU A 103 6.78 -7.92 -28.52
N GLY A 104 6.64 -9.23 -28.67
CA GLY A 104 7.33 -10.01 -29.72
C GLY A 104 8.85 -10.14 -29.52
N ARG A 105 9.38 -9.70 -28.37
CA ARG A 105 10.80 -9.83 -28.01
C ARG A 105 10.97 -10.94 -26.99
N ASN A 106 12.18 -11.50 -26.93
CA ASN A 106 12.58 -12.41 -25.86
C ASN A 106 13.30 -11.59 -24.77
N PRO A 107 12.63 -11.24 -23.66
CA PRO A 107 13.23 -10.42 -22.62
C PRO A 107 14.21 -11.26 -21.77
N GLU A 108 15.40 -10.71 -21.60
CA GLU A 108 16.43 -11.32 -20.76
C GLU A 108 16.49 -10.65 -19.40
N ASP A 109 16.69 -11.47 -18.38
CA ASP A 109 16.98 -10.98 -17.03
C ASP A 109 18.45 -10.60 -16.87
N TRP A 110 18.78 -9.87 -15.80
CA TRP A 110 20.16 -9.55 -15.44
C TRP A 110 20.89 -10.79 -14.93
N ASN A 111 22.08 -11.01 -15.43
CA ASN A 111 22.95 -12.07 -14.92
C ASN A 111 23.52 -11.68 -13.56
N ILE A 112 23.62 -12.67 -12.66
CA ILE A 112 24.26 -12.48 -11.36
C ILE A 112 25.76 -12.25 -11.61
N PRO A 113 26.34 -11.10 -11.21
CA PRO A 113 27.76 -10.85 -11.38
C PRO A 113 28.62 -11.78 -10.53
N GLU A 114 29.87 -11.96 -10.97
CA GLU A 114 30.86 -12.63 -10.16
C GLU A 114 30.99 -11.95 -8.78
N GLY A 115 31.16 -12.75 -7.75
CA GLY A 115 31.21 -12.27 -6.37
C GLY A 115 29.86 -12.17 -5.65
N LEU A 116 28.76 -12.50 -6.33
CA LEU A 116 27.44 -12.63 -5.74
C LEU A 116 26.90 -14.06 -5.93
N TYR A 117 26.01 -14.47 -5.03
CA TYR A 117 25.20 -15.67 -5.17
C TYR A 117 23.79 -15.44 -4.67
N ARG A 118 22.84 -16.20 -5.19
CA ARG A 118 21.44 -16.19 -4.75
C ARG A 118 21.16 -17.38 -3.85
N ASN A 119 20.50 -17.13 -2.74
CA ASN A 119 19.95 -18.17 -1.86
C ASN A 119 18.49 -17.84 -1.58
N GLY A 120 17.58 -18.58 -2.19
CA GLY A 120 16.16 -18.27 -2.17
C GLY A 120 15.86 -16.92 -2.81
N GLU A 121 15.18 -16.06 -2.08
CA GLU A 121 14.81 -14.69 -2.51
C GLU A 121 15.94 -13.67 -2.37
N PHE A 122 17.00 -14.00 -1.67
CA PHE A 122 18.06 -13.05 -1.32
C PHE A 122 19.32 -13.25 -2.14
N VAL A 123 19.98 -12.13 -2.40
CA VAL A 123 21.30 -12.08 -3.05
C VAL A 123 22.36 -11.69 -2.03
N PHE A 124 23.41 -12.45 -1.96
CA PHE A 124 24.52 -12.29 -1.01
C PHE A 124 25.83 -12.05 -1.74
N LYS A 125 26.73 -11.32 -1.08
CA LYS A 125 28.12 -11.20 -1.51
C LYS A 125 28.89 -12.44 -1.08
N ASN A 126 29.74 -12.97 -1.94
CA ASN A 126 30.62 -14.09 -1.60
C ASN A 126 31.44 -13.79 -0.35
N GLY A 127 31.49 -14.72 0.59
CA GLY A 127 32.16 -14.55 1.87
C GLY A 127 31.39 -13.74 2.93
N ALA A 128 30.22 -13.21 2.59
CA ALA A 128 29.34 -12.62 3.61
C ALA A 128 28.78 -13.73 4.50
N ARG A 129 29.01 -13.64 5.81
CA ARG A 129 28.32 -14.50 6.78
C ARG A 129 26.90 -13.93 6.94
N SER A 130 25.91 -14.77 6.67
CA SER A 130 24.54 -14.44 7.06
C SER A 130 24.47 -14.45 8.59
N THR A 131 24.39 -13.26 9.20
CA THR A 131 24.05 -13.11 10.63
C THR A 131 22.54 -13.12 10.83
N TRP A 132 21.78 -13.24 9.73
CA TRP A 132 20.34 -13.33 9.79
C TRP A 132 19.94 -14.75 10.17
N SER A 133 19.60 -14.95 11.43
CA SER A 133 18.74 -16.05 11.83
C SER A 133 17.30 -15.59 11.60
N SER A 134 16.56 -16.32 10.79
CA SER A 134 15.12 -16.09 10.67
C SER A 134 14.51 -16.03 12.07
N PRO A 135 13.71 -15.01 12.41
CA PRO A 135 13.00 -15.04 13.69
C PRO A 135 12.22 -16.35 13.74
N ALA A 136 12.43 -17.12 14.81
CA ALA A 136 11.64 -18.32 15.03
C ALA A 136 10.15 -17.95 14.98
N PRO A 137 9.28 -18.79 14.41
CA PRO A 137 7.84 -18.54 14.42
C PRO A 137 7.42 -18.25 15.86
N GLN A 138 6.89 -17.06 16.12
CA GLN A 138 6.35 -16.75 17.44
C GLN A 138 5.17 -17.67 17.67
N GLN A 139 5.32 -18.60 18.60
CA GLN A 139 4.18 -19.36 19.09
C GLN A 139 3.17 -18.39 19.68
N PRO A 140 1.87 -18.58 19.38
CA PRO A 140 0.85 -17.80 20.06
C PRO A 140 1.00 -17.99 21.59
N PRO A 141 0.76 -16.94 22.38
CA PRO A 141 0.88 -17.02 23.83
C PRO A 141 0.03 -18.17 24.35
N SER A 142 0.68 -19.12 25.04
CA SER A 142 0.02 -20.23 25.70
C SER A 142 -0.90 -19.64 26.77
N THR A 143 -2.17 -19.89 26.64
CA THR A 143 -3.15 -19.57 27.69
C THR A 143 -2.84 -20.50 28.87
N GLU A 144 -2.12 -20.02 29.87
CA GLU A 144 -1.98 -20.72 31.13
C GLU A 144 -3.34 -20.74 31.84
N SER A 145 -3.95 -21.92 31.83
CA SER A 145 -5.08 -22.21 32.70
C SER A 145 -4.57 -22.32 34.13
N SER A 146 -4.81 -21.29 34.90
CA SER A 146 -4.60 -21.32 36.35
C SER A 146 -5.56 -22.30 37.01
N SER A 147 -5.07 -23.47 37.35
CA SER A 147 -5.73 -24.38 38.28
C SER A 147 -5.54 -23.87 39.72
N SER A 148 -6.63 -23.43 40.32
CA SER A 148 -6.72 -23.10 41.73
C SER A 148 -6.60 -24.35 42.62
N SER A 149 -5.55 -24.42 43.43
CA SER A 149 -5.53 -25.29 44.61
C SER A 149 -5.81 -24.44 45.84
N SER A 150 -6.88 -24.84 46.50
CA SER A 150 -7.35 -24.38 47.82
C SER A 150 -6.34 -24.74 48.89
N ASP A 151 -6.01 -23.79 49.76
CA ASP A 151 -5.74 -24.09 51.17
C ASP A 151 -6.15 -22.93 52.06
N SER A 152 -6.83 -23.31 53.11
CA SER A 152 -7.51 -22.56 54.13
C SER A 152 -6.58 -22.02 55.23
N SER A 153 -6.82 -20.78 55.71
CA SER A 153 -6.85 -20.47 57.16
C SER A 153 -7.18 -19.00 57.42
N THR A 154 -8.34 -18.76 57.97
CA THR A 154 -8.77 -18.04 59.18
C THR A 154 -8.07 -16.70 59.55
N SER A 155 -8.84 -15.63 59.53
CA SER A 155 -9.35 -14.82 60.68
C SER A 155 -9.66 -13.37 60.31
N GLN A 156 -10.91 -12.99 60.53
CA GLN A 156 -11.45 -11.81 61.25
C GLN A 156 -10.86 -10.44 60.90
N SER A 157 -11.55 -9.38 60.71
CA SER A 157 -12.90 -8.90 61.06
C SER A 157 -13.06 -7.46 60.54
N SER A 158 -14.30 -7.12 60.39
CA SER A 158 -15.05 -5.87 60.61
C SER A 158 -15.10 -4.81 59.50
N SER A 159 -16.32 -4.76 58.96
CA SER A 159 -17.28 -3.65 58.93
C SER A 159 -16.87 -2.40 58.18
N THR A 160 -17.61 -1.91 57.25
CA THR A 160 -19.00 -1.42 57.24
C THR A 160 -19.42 -1.07 55.80
N THR A 161 -20.59 -1.47 55.49
CA THR A 161 -21.45 -0.93 54.40
C THR A 161 -22.11 0.37 54.91
N PRO A 162 -22.89 1.15 54.19
CA PRO A 162 -23.61 0.85 52.94
C PRO A 162 -23.89 2.03 51.95
N SER A 163 -24.54 1.68 50.88
CA SER A 163 -25.64 2.42 50.16
C SER A 163 -25.25 3.54 49.20
N THR A 164 -25.87 3.75 48.12
CA THR A 164 -27.11 3.31 47.42
C THR A 164 -27.18 3.96 46.05
N ASN A 165 -27.83 3.28 45.16
CA ASN A 165 -28.81 3.67 44.14
C ASN A 165 -28.34 4.12 42.77
N ASN A 166 -28.66 3.35 41.80
CA ASN A 166 -29.89 3.36 40.93
C ASN A 166 -29.87 4.50 39.91
N SER A 167 -30.08 4.36 38.70
CA SER A 167 -31.09 3.73 37.86
C SER A 167 -30.76 3.97 36.39
N THR A 168 -30.84 3.00 35.53
CA THR A 168 -31.88 2.59 34.60
C THR A 168 -32.10 3.42 33.34
N THR A 169 -31.95 2.71 32.19
CA THR A 169 -32.81 2.68 31.01
C THR A 169 -32.83 3.94 30.12
N THR A 170 -32.75 3.87 28.81
CA THR A 170 -33.48 3.11 27.80
C THR A 170 -32.98 3.48 26.40
N ASN A 171 -32.89 2.50 25.54
CA ASN A 171 -32.94 2.67 24.09
C ASN A 171 -34.41 2.80 23.67
N PRO A 172 -34.76 3.57 22.64
CA PRO A 172 -35.48 2.86 21.59
C PRO A 172 -35.10 3.30 20.16
N ASN A 173 -35.09 2.31 19.30
CA ASN A 173 -35.31 2.38 17.84
C ASN A 173 -36.45 3.36 17.47
N ASN A 174 -36.29 4.04 16.34
CA ASN A 174 -37.35 3.95 15.33
C ASN A 174 -36.89 4.33 13.93
N ASN A 175 -37.25 3.49 13.07
CA ASN A 175 -37.36 3.39 11.64
C ASN A 175 -38.37 4.43 11.11
N THR A 176 -38.05 5.13 9.99
CA THR A 176 -39.09 5.55 9.04
C THR A 176 -38.51 5.73 7.64
N GLN A 177 -39.04 4.95 6.73
CA GLN A 177 -38.98 5.05 5.26
C GLN A 177 -39.76 6.27 4.77
N GLN A 178 -39.36 6.81 3.62
CA GLN A 178 -40.16 7.14 2.41
C GLN A 178 -39.35 8.09 1.54
N SER A 179 -39.04 7.73 0.34
CA SER A 179 -39.71 7.59 -0.93
C SER A 179 -39.58 8.81 -1.84
N ASN A 180 -39.02 8.54 -3.05
CA ASN A 180 -39.35 9.09 -4.36
C ASN A 180 -39.21 10.61 -4.61
N THR A 181 -38.39 11.01 -5.55
CA THR A 181 -38.82 11.32 -6.93
C THR A 181 -37.62 11.76 -7.78
N THR A 182 -37.49 11.14 -8.94
CA THR A 182 -36.78 11.62 -10.11
C THR A 182 -37.58 12.75 -10.74
N PRO A 183 -36.93 13.69 -11.44
CA PRO A 183 -37.27 13.84 -12.85
C PRO A 183 -36.07 13.91 -13.81
N ASP A 184 -36.27 13.27 -14.92
CA ASP A 184 -35.62 13.44 -16.23
C ASP A 184 -35.47 14.92 -16.62
N GLN A 185 -34.30 15.25 -17.20
CA GLN A 185 -34.27 16.15 -18.38
C GLN A 185 -32.93 15.97 -19.13
N GLN A 186 -33.00 15.36 -20.28
CA GLN A 186 -32.66 15.84 -21.63
C GLN A 186 -31.25 16.35 -21.90
N ASN A 187 -30.51 15.47 -22.48
CA ASN A 187 -29.66 15.51 -23.66
C ASN A 187 -29.76 16.80 -24.52
N GLN A 188 -28.67 17.56 -24.60
CA GLN A 188 -28.32 18.36 -25.77
C GLN A 188 -26.81 18.42 -25.95
N ASN A 189 -26.36 17.72 -26.97
CA ASN A 189 -25.04 17.72 -27.54
C ASN A 189 -24.94 18.84 -28.57
N PRO A 190 -23.95 19.72 -28.59
CA PRO A 190 -23.63 20.50 -29.79
C PRO A 190 -22.41 19.92 -30.49
N GLN A 191 -22.62 19.64 -31.73
CA GLN A 191 -21.70 19.19 -32.77
C GLN A 191 -20.66 20.29 -33.10
N PRO A 192 -19.42 19.94 -33.46
CA PRO A 192 -18.42 20.91 -33.89
C PRO A 192 -18.57 21.27 -35.38
N ALA A 193 -18.42 22.56 -35.66
CA ALA A 193 -18.31 23.09 -37.02
C ALA A 193 -16.91 22.89 -37.59
N GLN A 194 -16.85 22.42 -38.82
CA GLN A 194 -15.70 22.51 -39.72
C GLN A 194 -15.84 23.72 -40.61
N PRO A 195 -14.82 24.24 -41.25
CA PRO A 195 -13.89 23.63 -42.20
C PRO A 195 -12.47 23.45 -41.73
#